data_bf84dd37621b5f8dfd31b079d55dc75c
#
_entry.id   bf84dd37621b5f8dfd31b079d55dc75c
#
_cell.length_a   1.000
_cell.length_b   1.000
_cell.length_c   1.000
_cell.angle_alpha   90.00
_cell.angle_beta   90.00
_cell.angle_gamma   90.00
#
_symmetry.space_group_name_H-M   'P 1'
#
loop_
_entity.id
_entity.type
_entity.pdbx_description
1 polymer ?
#
loop_
_entity_poly.entity_id
_entity_poly.type
_entity_poly.pdbx_seq_one_letter_code
_entity_poly.pdbx_strand_id
1 'polypeptide(L)'
;MFTRGAPGSLVGTTLHWGAWFNDGGGFGVALVLAFGLVLLISVSLSGLAARTVLSTALMFLAAGALIGQGGFGLVDIAPTGPLVTGLADIALFTVLFTDGQRASLPALREGWRLSGRALGLAMPLTMAGIALPAHFLAGLDWPTALLLGAILSPTDPVFASAIVGRDDVPLRLRRLLNVESGLNDGLALPFVLIFLATAKGQESDLGKVGVELALGLAFGIAIPALVALAWRLKILTAEPRLQALGPLAIAIALFATCHLTHANPYLAAFIAGSTLATLDRTAAHHFEPLGDLLSELTKFGALLVFGALITPERISHLSLGDWAVAVLAILLIRPATMLLSLLRTPLPKRERSAAAWFGPKGFASVVYGLLALQAGIPAGEHVFDLVAVTIALSIVLHSSTDVPVAKALRVEPPDNLPTGARKNDDREPA
;
A
#
# COMPACT_ATOMS: atom_id res chain seq x y z
N MET A 1 36.31 43.66 45.55
CA MET A 1 36.95 43.91 44.24
C MET A 1 36.01 43.38 43.18
N PHE A 2 35.23 44.28 42.58
CA PHE A 2 34.15 43.97 41.62
C PHE A 2 34.73 43.74 40.23
N THR A 3 34.40 42.65 39.56
CA THR A 3 34.57 42.52 38.10
C THR A 3 33.21 42.22 37.47
N ARG A 4 32.82 43.13 36.61
CA ARG A 4 31.57 43.16 35.82
C ARG A 4 31.52 42.01 34.82
N GLY A 5 30.44 41.23 34.85
CA GLY A 5 30.07 40.33 33.73
C GLY A 5 29.36 41.13 32.64
N ALA A 6 29.75 40.93 31.41
CA ALA A 6 29.19 41.51 30.21
C ALA A 6 27.80 40.91 29.88
N PRO A 7 26.88 41.66 29.23
CA PRO A 7 25.56 41.16 28.87
C PRO A 7 25.66 40.16 27.72
N GLY A 8 25.06 38.99 27.92
CA GLY A 8 24.92 37.98 26.89
C GLY A 8 24.04 38.50 25.72
N SER A 9 24.62 38.48 24.54
CA SER A 9 23.95 38.74 23.29
C SER A 9 22.91 37.64 23.03
N LEU A 10 21.65 38.07 22.98
CA LEU A 10 20.59 37.30 22.31
C LEU A 10 20.92 37.27 20.82
N VAL A 11 21.76 36.34 20.40
CA VAL A 11 21.97 36.02 19.00
C VAL A 11 20.98 34.94 18.61
N GLY A 12 20.16 35.29 17.66
CA GLY A 12 19.04 34.56 17.12
C GLY A 12 19.30 33.06 16.93
N THR A 13 18.35 32.26 17.37
CA THR A 13 18.12 30.91 16.90
C THR A 13 17.74 30.98 15.41
N THR A 14 18.74 31.19 14.55
CA THR A 14 18.61 30.79 13.15
C THR A 14 18.43 29.27 13.18
N LEU A 15 17.22 28.82 12.85
CA LEU A 15 16.96 27.43 12.52
C LEU A 15 18.04 27.00 11.53
N HIS A 16 19.02 26.25 12.01
CA HIS A 16 20.08 25.68 11.20
C HIS A 16 19.50 24.57 10.29
N TRP A 17 18.76 24.97 9.28
CA TRP A 17 18.44 24.08 8.16
C TRP A 17 19.71 23.49 7.55
N GLY A 18 20.85 24.18 7.64
CA GLY A 18 22.17 23.74 7.18
C GLY A 18 22.75 22.53 7.93
N ALA A 19 22.39 22.29 9.19
CA ALA A 19 22.90 21.12 9.92
C ALA A 19 22.25 19.81 9.44
N TRP A 20 20.98 19.86 9.05
CA TRP A 20 20.28 18.74 8.40
C TRP A 20 20.89 18.36 7.04
N PHE A 21 21.60 19.30 6.40
CA PHE A 21 22.19 19.12 5.07
C PHE A 21 23.68 18.73 5.10
N ASN A 22 24.38 18.87 6.23
CA ASN A 22 25.83 18.64 6.31
C ASN A 22 26.25 17.27 6.90
N ASP A 23 25.39 16.63 7.70
CA ASP A 23 25.71 15.32 8.32
C ASP A 23 25.05 14.14 7.61
N GLY A 24 25.33 13.93 6.31
CA GLY A 24 24.66 12.98 5.42
C GLY A 24 23.56 13.63 4.56
N GLY A 25 23.38 14.95 4.63
CA GLY A 25 22.28 15.72 4.08
C GLY A 25 22.23 15.83 2.54
N GLY A 26 23.34 15.58 1.87
CA GLY A 26 23.36 15.56 0.40
C GLY A 26 22.43 14.50 -0.19
N PHE A 27 22.32 13.36 0.43
CA PHE A 27 21.47 12.24 -0.02
C PHE A 27 19.99 12.52 0.18
N GLY A 28 19.61 13.14 1.30
CA GLY A 28 18.22 13.52 1.56
C GLY A 28 17.68 14.55 0.56
N VAL A 29 18.50 15.54 0.21
CA VAL A 29 18.14 16.57 -0.79
C VAL A 29 18.00 15.96 -2.18
N ALA A 30 18.92 15.08 -2.59
CA ALA A 30 18.85 14.39 -3.88
C ALA A 30 17.58 13.55 -3.99
N LEU A 31 17.18 12.85 -2.93
CA LEU A 31 15.95 12.06 -2.87
C LEU A 31 14.69 12.94 -2.98
N VAL A 32 14.64 14.06 -2.23
CA VAL A 32 13.52 15.01 -2.28
C VAL A 32 13.44 15.67 -3.66
N LEU A 33 14.58 16.05 -4.24
CA LEU A 33 14.62 16.62 -5.60
C LEU A 33 14.14 15.60 -6.63
N ALA A 34 14.65 14.35 -6.56
CA ALA A 34 14.21 13.28 -7.44
C ALA A 34 12.71 13.01 -7.29
N PHE A 35 12.19 12.95 -6.06
CA PHE A 35 10.76 12.80 -5.80
C PHE A 35 9.95 13.92 -6.47
N GLY A 36 10.34 15.19 -6.25
CA GLY A 36 9.66 16.34 -6.84
C GLY A 36 9.68 16.35 -8.37
N LEU A 37 10.84 16.04 -8.97
CA LEU A 37 10.99 15.96 -10.42
C LEU A 37 10.17 14.81 -11.02
N VAL A 38 10.21 13.63 -10.44
CA VAL A 38 9.43 12.48 -10.91
C VAL A 38 7.93 12.74 -10.74
N LEU A 39 7.52 13.38 -9.65
CA LEU A 39 6.13 13.78 -9.43
C LEU A 39 5.67 14.77 -10.50
N LEU A 40 6.46 15.81 -10.77
CA LEU A 40 6.17 16.80 -11.80
C LEU A 40 6.05 16.16 -13.19
N ILE A 41 6.98 15.29 -13.56
CA ILE A 41 6.96 14.54 -14.81
C ILE A 41 5.73 13.63 -14.87
N SER A 42 5.44 12.89 -13.80
CA SER A 42 4.30 11.97 -13.72
C SER A 42 2.96 12.70 -13.87
N VAL A 43 2.79 13.84 -13.20
CA VAL A 43 1.59 14.68 -13.32
C VAL A 43 1.48 15.23 -14.73
N SER A 44 2.58 15.75 -15.32
CA SER A 44 2.60 16.30 -16.67
C SER A 44 2.29 15.24 -17.75
N LEU A 45 2.71 14.00 -17.53
CA LEU A 45 2.50 12.88 -18.45
C LEU A 45 1.26 12.03 -18.10
N SER A 46 0.49 12.37 -17.07
CA SER A 46 -0.64 11.57 -16.59
C SER A 46 -1.66 11.22 -17.68
N GLY A 47 -1.96 12.17 -18.57
CA GLY A 47 -2.84 11.94 -19.72
C GLY A 47 -2.28 10.96 -20.77
N LEU A 48 -0.96 10.90 -20.92
CA LEU A 48 -0.27 9.93 -21.76
C LEU A 48 -0.16 8.58 -21.03
N ALA A 49 0.16 8.59 -19.75
CA ALA A 49 0.26 7.43 -18.89
C ALA A 49 -1.06 6.62 -18.87
N ALA A 50 -2.22 7.30 -18.82
CA ALA A 50 -3.52 6.64 -18.90
C ALA A 50 -3.79 5.89 -20.22
N ARG A 51 -2.96 6.09 -21.26
CA ARG A 51 -3.07 5.45 -22.58
C ARG A 51 -1.93 4.49 -22.89
N THR A 52 -0.90 4.44 -22.06
CA THR A 52 0.33 3.67 -22.27
C THR A 52 0.61 2.74 -21.10
N VAL A 53 1.67 1.97 -21.20
CA VAL A 53 2.21 1.06 -20.18
C VAL A 53 2.86 1.80 -19.01
N LEU A 54 3.07 3.11 -19.15
CA LEU A 54 3.85 3.93 -18.20
C LEU A 54 2.98 4.34 -17.01
N SER A 55 2.88 3.48 -15.99
CA SER A 55 2.20 3.84 -14.74
C SER A 55 3.08 4.78 -13.90
N THR A 56 2.44 5.70 -13.15
CA THR A 56 3.15 6.59 -12.20
C THR A 56 4.02 5.81 -11.22
N ALA A 57 3.51 4.72 -10.70
CA ALA A 57 4.25 3.86 -9.76
C ALA A 57 5.51 3.25 -10.39
N LEU A 58 5.45 2.82 -11.66
CA LEU A 58 6.62 2.32 -12.41
C LEU A 58 7.66 3.43 -12.59
N MET A 59 7.22 4.67 -12.82
CA MET A 59 8.14 5.82 -12.96
C MET A 59 8.91 6.08 -11.67
N PHE A 60 8.25 6.04 -10.50
CA PHE A 60 8.91 6.21 -9.21
C PHE A 60 9.86 5.05 -8.89
N LEU A 61 9.45 3.81 -9.15
CA LEU A 61 10.30 2.64 -8.96
C LEU A 61 11.56 2.71 -9.86
N ALA A 62 11.38 3.01 -11.15
CA ALA A 62 12.48 3.13 -12.10
C ALA A 62 13.40 4.30 -11.76
N ALA A 63 12.85 5.46 -11.40
CA ALA A 63 13.63 6.62 -10.95
C ALA A 63 14.46 6.27 -9.71
N GLY A 64 13.87 5.58 -8.73
CA GLY A 64 14.59 5.06 -7.57
C GLY A 64 15.77 4.17 -7.97
N ALA A 65 15.53 3.18 -8.82
CA ALA A 65 16.58 2.27 -9.30
C ALA A 65 17.71 3.01 -10.05
N LEU A 66 17.37 4.06 -10.81
CA LEU A 66 18.35 4.88 -11.53
C LEU A 66 19.20 5.74 -10.61
N ILE A 67 18.63 6.36 -9.57
CA ILE A 67 19.37 7.25 -8.66
C ILE A 67 20.11 6.48 -7.56
N GLY A 68 19.68 5.24 -7.25
CA GLY A 68 20.28 4.37 -6.25
C GLY A 68 21.64 3.81 -6.68
N GLN A 69 22.23 2.99 -5.81
CA GLN A 69 23.53 2.35 -6.04
C GLN A 69 23.56 1.42 -7.27
N GLY A 70 22.38 0.90 -7.65
CA GLY A 70 22.24 0.07 -8.85
C GLY A 70 22.31 0.83 -10.18
N GLY A 71 22.16 2.15 -10.15
CA GLY A 71 22.17 3.03 -11.32
C GLY A 71 23.31 4.04 -11.28
N PHE A 72 23.00 5.33 -11.09
CA PHE A 72 23.99 6.41 -11.07
C PHE A 72 24.72 6.57 -9.73
N GLY A 73 24.30 5.87 -8.67
CA GLY A 73 24.92 5.98 -7.34
C GLY A 73 24.80 7.36 -6.69
N LEU A 74 23.76 8.13 -7.06
CA LEU A 74 23.54 9.47 -6.52
C LEU A 74 23.04 9.46 -5.08
N VAL A 75 22.41 8.35 -4.69
CA VAL A 75 21.81 8.17 -3.36
C VAL A 75 22.25 6.82 -2.80
N ASP A 76 22.83 6.86 -1.60
CA ASP A 76 23.17 5.67 -0.83
C ASP A 76 22.18 5.53 0.34
N ILE A 77 21.33 4.53 0.26
CA ILE A 77 20.26 4.30 1.23
C ILE A 77 20.50 2.97 1.93
N ALA A 78 20.70 3.04 3.25
CA ALA A 78 20.71 1.83 4.07
C ALA A 78 19.26 1.33 4.26
N PRO A 79 18.95 0.08 3.94
CA PRO A 79 17.58 -0.48 4.06
C PRO A 79 17.03 -0.40 5.49
N THR A 80 17.90 -0.44 6.48
CA THR A 80 17.58 -0.35 7.92
C THR A 80 17.74 1.07 8.48
N GLY A 81 18.01 2.06 7.61
CA GLY A 81 18.19 3.45 8.01
C GLY A 81 16.90 4.10 8.53
N PRO A 82 17.01 5.08 9.44
CA PRO A 82 15.85 5.75 10.04
C PRO A 82 14.90 6.40 9.00
N LEU A 83 15.45 6.90 7.90
CA LEU A 83 14.64 7.48 6.80
C LEU A 83 13.74 6.42 6.15
N VAL A 84 14.30 5.25 5.83
CA VAL A 84 13.57 4.16 5.18
C VAL A 84 12.50 3.62 6.11
N THR A 85 12.87 3.38 7.37
CA THR A 85 11.95 2.87 8.39
C THR A 85 10.81 3.87 8.62
N GLY A 86 11.12 5.14 8.90
CA GLY A 86 10.10 6.15 9.17
C GLY A 86 9.17 6.40 7.97
N LEU A 87 9.71 6.43 6.75
CA LEU A 87 8.89 6.57 5.55
C LEU A 87 8.00 5.36 5.33
N ALA A 88 8.54 4.14 5.50
CA ALA A 88 7.77 2.91 5.37
C ALA A 88 6.64 2.84 6.42
N ASP A 89 6.93 3.20 7.66
CA ASP A 89 5.97 3.23 8.77
C ASP A 89 4.81 4.19 8.49
N ILE A 90 5.13 5.45 8.14
CA ILE A 90 4.12 6.47 7.85
C ILE A 90 3.31 6.08 6.62
N ALA A 91 3.97 5.58 5.58
CA ALA A 91 3.31 5.20 4.36
C ALA A 91 2.37 4.00 4.57
N LEU A 92 2.81 2.95 5.26
CA LEU A 92 1.95 1.78 5.54
C LEU A 92 0.79 2.17 6.45
N PHE A 93 1.03 2.97 7.49
CA PHE A 93 0.00 3.46 8.39
C PHE A 93 -1.07 4.26 7.62
N THR A 94 -0.65 5.22 6.78
CA THR A 94 -1.56 6.06 5.99
C THR A 94 -2.38 5.24 5.01
N VAL A 95 -1.74 4.31 4.29
CA VAL A 95 -2.41 3.42 3.33
C VAL A 95 -3.44 2.55 4.03
N LEU A 96 -3.04 1.88 5.13
CA LEU A 96 -3.96 0.99 5.86
C LEU A 96 -5.12 1.75 6.49
N PHE A 97 -4.92 2.98 6.98
CA PHE A 97 -6.01 3.82 7.49
C PHE A 97 -7.00 4.18 6.37
N THR A 98 -6.51 4.57 5.21
CA THR A 98 -7.34 4.91 4.04
C THR A 98 -8.07 3.68 3.49
N ASP A 99 -7.39 2.55 3.37
CA ASP A 99 -7.99 1.29 2.91
C ASP A 99 -9.02 0.76 3.92
N GLY A 100 -8.75 0.92 5.23
CA GLY A 100 -9.70 0.63 6.28
C GLY A 100 -11.02 1.41 6.12
N GLN A 101 -10.98 2.66 5.66
CA GLN A 101 -12.21 3.43 5.41
C GLN A 101 -13.06 2.87 4.28
N ARG A 102 -12.44 2.27 3.27
CA ARG A 102 -13.15 1.55 2.19
C ARG A 102 -13.76 0.24 2.68
N ALA A 103 -13.25 -0.29 3.79
CA ALA A 103 -13.64 -1.53 4.45
C ALA A 103 -14.78 -1.38 5.48
N SER A 104 -15.72 -0.44 5.28
CA SER A 104 -16.84 -0.27 6.20
C SER A 104 -17.74 -1.54 6.26
N LEU A 105 -18.30 -1.85 7.46
CA LEU A 105 -19.16 -3.03 7.63
C LEU A 105 -20.34 -3.11 6.63
N PRO A 106 -21.03 -2.00 6.27
CA PRO A 106 -22.05 -2.04 5.24
C PRO A 106 -21.49 -2.39 3.85
N ALA A 107 -20.35 -1.83 3.45
CA ALA A 107 -19.73 -2.12 2.15
C ALA A 107 -19.32 -3.60 2.05
N LEU A 108 -18.82 -4.19 3.14
CA LEU A 108 -18.50 -5.60 3.23
C LEU A 108 -19.73 -6.50 3.05
N ARG A 109 -20.88 -6.11 3.60
CA ARG A 109 -22.13 -6.89 3.50
C ARG A 109 -22.70 -6.91 2.08
N GLU A 110 -22.60 -5.81 1.34
CA GLU A 110 -23.09 -5.72 -0.05
C GLU A 110 -22.30 -6.61 -1.02
N GLY A 111 -20.98 -6.72 -0.86
CA GLY A 111 -20.09 -7.49 -1.73
C GLY A 111 -19.68 -8.87 -1.23
N TRP A 112 -20.16 -9.31 -0.06
CA TRP A 112 -19.62 -10.44 0.70
C TRP A 112 -19.43 -11.73 -0.11
N ARG A 113 -20.37 -12.06 -1.00
CA ARG A 113 -20.30 -13.32 -1.76
C ARG A 113 -19.08 -13.42 -2.69
N LEU A 114 -18.71 -12.33 -3.35
CA LEU A 114 -17.57 -12.30 -4.27
C LEU A 114 -16.27 -11.92 -3.53
N SER A 115 -16.28 -10.78 -2.87
CA SER A 115 -15.10 -10.27 -2.15
C SER A 115 -14.73 -11.15 -0.97
N GLY A 116 -15.72 -11.69 -0.23
CA GLY A 116 -15.46 -12.64 0.85
C GLY A 116 -14.81 -13.94 0.39
N ARG A 117 -15.11 -14.41 -0.85
CA ARG A 117 -14.40 -15.57 -1.42
C ARG A 117 -13.00 -15.22 -1.89
N ALA A 118 -12.81 -14.03 -2.47
CA ALA A 118 -11.49 -13.57 -2.86
C ALA A 118 -10.57 -13.39 -1.63
N LEU A 119 -11.07 -12.80 -0.57
CA LEU A 119 -10.31 -12.55 0.67
C LEU A 119 -10.18 -13.81 1.54
N GLY A 120 -11.28 -14.56 1.72
CA GLY A 120 -11.31 -15.72 2.64
C GLY A 120 -10.79 -17.02 2.03
N LEU A 121 -10.76 -17.16 0.72
CA LEU A 121 -10.25 -18.36 0.03
C LEU A 121 -9.04 -18.04 -0.85
N ALA A 122 -9.12 -17.07 -1.79
CA ALA A 122 -8.03 -16.85 -2.73
C ALA A 122 -6.77 -16.38 -2.02
N MET A 123 -6.87 -15.45 -1.06
CA MET A 123 -5.72 -14.91 -0.34
C MET A 123 -4.99 -16.00 0.48
N PRO A 124 -5.62 -16.80 1.37
CA PRO A 124 -4.94 -17.88 2.08
C PRO A 124 -4.39 -18.97 1.13
N LEU A 125 -5.11 -19.30 0.07
CA LEU A 125 -4.61 -20.25 -0.94
C LEU A 125 -3.41 -19.67 -1.70
N THR A 126 -3.38 -18.37 -1.98
CA THR A 126 -2.22 -17.71 -2.61
C THR A 126 -1.02 -17.72 -1.66
N MET A 127 -1.24 -17.42 -0.38
CA MET A 127 -0.21 -17.49 0.66
C MET A 127 0.41 -18.89 0.73
N ALA A 128 -0.40 -19.92 0.92
CA ALA A 128 0.06 -21.32 0.96
C ALA A 128 0.68 -21.75 -0.38
N GLY A 129 0.07 -21.34 -1.50
CA GLY A 129 0.55 -21.65 -2.84
C GLY A 129 1.95 -21.07 -3.13
N ILE A 130 2.25 -19.87 -2.63
CA ILE A 130 3.59 -19.26 -2.77
C ILE A 130 4.58 -19.90 -1.77
N ALA A 131 4.15 -20.24 -0.58
CA ALA A 131 5.01 -20.88 0.42
C ALA A 131 5.57 -22.24 -0.08
N LEU A 132 4.78 -23.01 -0.84
CA LEU A 132 5.24 -24.29 -1.40
C LEU A 132 6.50 -24.14 -2.28
N PRO A 133 6.49 -23.40 -3.40
CA PRO A 133 7.69 -23.24 -4.20
C PRO A 133 8.78 -22.46 -3.45
N ALA A 134 8.45 -21.55 -2.54
CA ALA A 134 9.45 -20.88 -1.71
C ALA A 134 10.23 -21.87 -0.83
N HIS A 135 9.56 -22.86 -0.27
CA HIS A 135 10.22 -23.91 0.49
C HIS A 135 11.03 -24.88 -0.42
N PHE A 136 10.39 -25.41 -1.47
CA PHE A 136 10.98 -26.52 -2.26
C PHE A 136 11.96 -26.05 -3.35
N LEU A 137 11.80 -24.82 -3.90
CA LEU A 137 12.64 -24.31 -5.00
C LEU A 137 13.64 -23.24 -4.52
N ALA A 138 13.24 -22.34 -3.61
CA ALA A 138 14.12 -21.32 -3.08
C ALA A 138 14.83 -21.75 -1.79
N GLY A 139 14.51 -22.96 -1.24
CA GLY A 139 15.19 -23.53 -0.08
C GLY A 139 14.90 -22.84 1.25
N LEU A 140 13.84 -22.01 1.34
CA LEU A 140 13.43 -21.36 2.59
C LEU A 140 12.85 -22.39 3.58
N ASP A 141 13.09 -22.20 4.86
CA ASP A 141 12.40 -22.95 5.90
C ASP A 141 10.90 -22.60 5.94
N TRP A 142 10.06 -23.47 6.52
CA TRP A 142 8.61 -23.27 6.48
C TRP A 142 8.11 -21.94 7.07
N PRO A 143 8.58 -21.46 8.23
CA PRO A 143 8.19 -20.16 8.75
C PRO A 143 8.49 -19.03 7.78
N THR A 144 9.69 -19.00 7.20
CA THR A 144 10.12 -17.98 6.23
C THR A 144 9.39 -18.11 4.90
N ALA A 145 9.12 -19.33 4.42
CA ALA A 145 8.34 -19.57 3.20
C ALA A 145 6.87 -19.09 3.37
N LEU A 146 6.26 -19.33 4.52
CA LEU A 146 4.92 -18.83 4.86
C LEU A 146 4.93 -17.29 4.99
N LEU A 147 5.98 -16.72 5.57
CA LEU A 147 6.18 -15.26 5.63
C LEU A 147 6.22 -14.67 4.22
N LEU A 148 7.02 -15.24 3.30
CA LEU A 148 7.09 -14.80 1.91
C LEU A 148 5.71 -14.90 1.24
N GLY A 149 4.99 -16.01 1.47
CA GLY A 149 3.63 -16.19 0.98
C GLY A 149 2.67 -15.11 1.51
N ALA A 150 2.76 -14.75 2.78
CA ALA A 150 1.97 -13.69 3.39
C ALA A 150 2.31 -12.31 2.81
N ILE A 151 3.60 -11.99 2.63
CA ILE A 151 4.09 -10.75 2.04
C ILE A 151 3.60 -10.59 0.59
N LEU A 152 3.64 -11.66 -0.19
CA LEU A 152 3.28 -11.64 -1.61
C LEU A 152 1.81 -11.97 -1.89
N SER A 153 0.97 -12.22 -0.88
CA SER A 153 -0.46 -12.49 -1.09
C SER A 153 -1.27 -11.23 -1.41
N PRO A 154 -1.03 -10.03 -0.83
CA PRO A 154 -1.77 -8.82 -1.15
C PRO A 154 -1.57 -8.36 -2.60
N THR A 155 -2.52 -7.54 -3.07
CA THR A 155 -2.56 -6.97 -4.41
C THR A 155 -2.93 -5.49 -4.34
N ASP A 156 -2.37 -4.65 -5.21
CA ASP A 156 -2.59 -3.20 -5.20
C ASP A 156 -3.35 -2.75 -6.46
N PRO A 157 -4.51 -2.09 -6.33
CA PRO A 157 -5.31 -1.68 -7.47
C PRO A 157 -4.67 -0.53 -8.27
N VAL A 158 -3.71 0.20 -7.71
CA VAL A 158 -3.03 1.31 -8.39
C VAL A 158 -2.37 0.85 -9.68
N PHE A 159 -1.82 -0.37 -9.70
CA PHE A 159 -1.21 -0.98 -10.90
C PHE A 159 -2.23 -1.60 -11.86
N ALA A 160 -3.52 -1.60 -11.51
CA ALA A 160 -4.63 -2.01 -12.35
C ALA A 160 -5.59 -0.84 -12.65
N SER A 161 -5.11 0.39 -12.56
CA SER A 161 -5.91 1.62 -12.67
C SER A 161 -6.66 1.75 -14.00
N ALA A 162 -6.08 1.24 -15.10
CA ALA A 162 -6.76 1.19 -16.41
C ALA A 162 -8.01 0.30 -16.41
N ILE A 163 -8.21 -0.58 -15.44
CA ILE A 163 -9.45 -1.36 -15.30
C ILE A 163 -10.36 -0.76 -14.26
N VAL A 164 -9.82 -0.44 -13.10
CA VAL A 164 -10.60 0.00 -11.95
C VAL A 164 -11.18 1.41 -12.15
N GLY A 165 -10.45 2.29 -12.83
CA GLY A 165 -10.86 3.68 -13.10
C GLY A 165 -11.71 3.90 -14.35
N ARG A 166 -12.05 2.87 -15.14
CA ARG A 166 -12.76 3.03 -16.41
C ARG A 166 -14.23 2.66 -16.31
N ASP A 167 -15.12 3.54 -16.82
CA ASP A 167 -16.56 3.31 -16.81
C ASP A 167 -17.04 2.28 -17.85
N ASP A 168 -16.23 1.98 -18.86
CA ASP A 168 -16.50 0.95 -19.86
C ASP A 168 -16.19 -0.49 -19.39
N VAL A 169 -15.64 -0.65 -18.17
CA VAL A 169 -15.43 -1.96 -17.54
C VAL A 169 -16.60 -2.31 -16.61
N PRO A 170 -17.07 -3.58 -16.58
CA PRO A 170 -18.22 -3.98 -15.77
C PRO A 170 -18.09 -3.59 -14.30
N LEU A 171 -19.09 -2.89 -13.76
CA LEU A 171 -19.08 -2.34 -12.40
C LEU A 171 -18.82 -3.41 -11.33
N ARG A 172 -19.37 -4.63 -11.51
CA ARG A 172 -19.18 -5.74 -10.57
C ARG A 172 -17.72 -6.20 -10.49
N LEU A 173 -16.96 -6.17 -11.62
CA LEU A 173 -15.56 -6.49 -11.65
C LEU A 173 -14.74 -5.40 -10.97
N ARG A 174 -15.02 -4.13 -11.28
CA ARG A 174 -14.37 -2.98 -10.62
C ARG A 174 -14.56 -3.01 -9.10
N ARG A 175 -15.80 -3.27 -8.64
CA ARG A 175 -16.10 -3.40 -7.20
C ARG A 175 -15.38 -4.57 -6.57
N LEU A 176 -15.32 -5.74 -7.22
CA LEU A 176 -14.58 -6.89 -6.71
C LEU A 176 -13.11 -6.57 -6.51
N LEU A 177 -12.44 -6.02 -7.52
CA LEU A 177 -11.01 -5.68 -7.47
C LEU A 177 -10.72 -4.60 -6.43
N ASN A 178 -11.55 -3.55 -6.36
CA ASN A 178 -11.39 -2.48 -5.36
C ASN A 178 -11.54 -2.99 -3.92
N VAL A 179 -12.59 -3.78 -3.66
CA VAL A 179 -12.83 -4.32 -2.31
C VAL A 179 -11.77 -5.37 -1.93
N GLU A 180 -11.36 -6.21 -2.89
CA GLU A 180 -10.29 -7.17 -2.66
C GLU A 180 -9.00 -6.46 -2.28
N SER A 181 -8.54 -5.54 -3.11
CA SER A 181 -7.26 -4.87 -2.90
C SER A 181 -7.25 -3.92 -1.70
N GLY A 182 -8.36 -3.21 -1.43
CA GLY A 182 -8.43 -2.33 -0.26
C GLY A 182 -8.51 -3.06 1.09
N LEU A 183 -8.76 -4.39 1.07
CA LEU A 183 -8.89 -5.16 2.30
C LEU A 183 -7.73 -6.12 2.52
N ASN A 184 -7.13 -6.61 1.44
CA ASN A 184 -6.13 -7.69 1.54
C ASN A 184 -4.84 -7.25 2.22
N ASP A 185 -4.44 -5.96 2.08
CA ASP A 185 -3.27 -5.41 2.75
C ASP A 185 -3.42 -5.49 4.28
N GLY A 186 -4.54 -4.99 4.81
CA GLY A 186 -4.83 -5.06 6.24
C GLY A 186 -5.04 -6.49 6.76
N LEU A 187 -5.65 -7.37 5.94
CA LEU A 187 -5.88 -8.76 6.31
C LEU A 187 -4.62 -9.63 6.26
N ALA A 188 -3.64 -9.30 5.41
CA ALA A 188 -2.36 -9.99 5.35
C ALA A 188 -1.47 -9.70 6.56
N LEU A 189 -1.59 -8.50 7.13
CA LEU A 189 -0.73 -8.02 8.20
C LEU A 189 -0.61 -8.99 9.41
N PRO A 190 -1.70 -9.50 10.01
CA PRO A 190 -1.60 -10.45 11.12
C PRO A 190 -0.78 -11.70 10.76
N PHE A 191 -0.94 -12.21 9.54
CA PHE A 191 -0.18 -13.37 9.07
C PHE A 191 1.31 -13.04 8.90
N VAL A 192 1.61 -11.87 8.30
CA VAL A 192 2.99 -11.38 8.18
C VAL A 192 3.65 -11.29 9.55
N LEU A 193 2.99 -10.69 10.54
CA LEU A 193 3.55 -10.52 11.88
C LEU A 193 3.74 -11.85 12.63
N ILE A 194 2.77 -12.78 12.52
CA ILE A 194 2.85 -14.10 13.13
C ILE A 194 4.00 -14.91 12.50
N PHE A 195 4.08 -14.95 11.16
CA PHE A 195 5.13 -15.71 10.48
C PHE A 195 6.50 -15.05 10.64
N LEU A 196 6.57 -13.71 10.71
CA LEU A 196 7.79 -13.00 11.04
C LEU A 196 8.30 -13.36 12.45
N ALA A 197 7.41 -13.39 13.42
CA ALA A 197 7.74 -13.79 14.77
C ALA A 197 8.20 -15.26 14.82
N THR A 198 7.53 -16.15 14.08
CA THR A 198 7.96 -17.58 14.02
C THR A 198 9.29 -17.76 13.29
N ALA A 199 9.58 -16.96 12.25
CA ALA A 199 10.85 -16.99 11.55
C ALA A 199 12.04 -16.48 12.38
N LYS A 200 11.80 -15.62 13.40
CA LYS A 200 12.80 -15.22 14.40
C LYS A 200 13.22 -16.35 15.36
N GLY A 201 12.47 -17.45 15.40
CA GLY A 201 12.78 -18.60 16.25
C GLY A 201 12.46 -18.38 17.73
N GLN A 202 13.26 -19.01 18.62
CA GLN A 202 13.01 -19.01 20.07
C GLN A 202 13.14 -17.62 20.74
N GLU A 203 13.69 -16.62 20.05
CA GLU A 203 13.78 -15.24 20.57
C GLU A 203 12.45 -14.49 20.48
N SER A 204 11.45 -15.02 19.77
CA SER A 204 10.17 -14.35 19.59
C SER A 204 9.16 -14.79 20.66
N ASP A 205 8.60 -13.80 21.33
CA ASP A 205 7.47 -14.01 22.25
C ASP A 205 6.14 -13.83 21.49
N LEU A 206 5.55 -14.92 21.04
CA LEU A 206 4.23 -14.91 20.37
C LEU A 206 3.13 -14.33 21.27
N GLY A 207 3.27 -14.47 22.60
CA GLY A 207 2.36 -13.83 23.55
C GLY A 207 2.43 -12.30 23.45
N LYS A 208 3.64 -11.75 23.34
CA LYS A 208 3.85 -10.31 23.15
C LYS A 208 3.24 -9.81 21.83
N VAL A 209 3.47 -10.52 20.73
CA VAL A 209 2.83 -10.20 19.43
C VAL A 209 1.31 -10.23 19.54
N GLY A 210 0.76 -11.22 20.25
CA GLY A 210 -0.68 -11.30 20.50
C GLY A 210 -1.21 -10.10 21.30
N VAL A 211 -0.48 -9.62 22.29
CA VAL A 211 -0.83 -8.41 23.06
C VAL A 211 -0.74 -7.15 22.20
N GLU A 212 0.31 -6.99 21.42
CA GLU A 212 0.48 -5.86 20.49
C GLU A 212 -0.66 -5.77 19.48
N LEU A 213 -1.08 -6.91 18.90
CA LEU A 213 -2.22 -7.00 17.99
C LEU A 213 -3.55 -6.71 18.70
N ALA A 214 -3.76 -7.26 19.93
CA ALA A 214 -4.97 -7.02 20.70
C ALA A 214 -5.12 -5.54 21.08
N LEU A 215 -4.03 -4.89 21.49
CA LEU A 215 -4.00 -3.45 21.77
C LEU A 215 -4.25 -2.63 20.50
N GLY A 216 -3.66 -3.02 19.37
CA GLY A 216 -3.90 -2.38 18.07
C GLY A 216 -5.39 -2.44 17.68
N LEU A 217 -6.02 -3.60 17.82
CA LEU A 217 -7.46 -3.78 17.62
C LEU A 217 -8.29 -2.89 18.57
N ALA A 218 -7.95 -2.90 19.85
CA ALA A 218 -8.67 -2.14 20.88
C ALA A 218 -8.61 -0.64 20.62
N PHE A 219 -7.42 -0.07 20.37
CA PHE A 219 -7.27 1.36 20.08
C PHE A 219 -7.85 1.73 18.71
N GLY A 220 -7.73 0.86 17.70
CA GLY A 220 -8.34 1.04 16.40
C GLY A 220 -9.88 1.12 16.46
N ILE A 221 -10.51 0.51 17.44
CA ILE A 221 -11.95 0.64 17.69
C ILE A 221 -12.23 1.82 18.63
N ALA A 222 -11.56 1.90 19.77
CA ALA A 222 -11.92 2.80 20.84
C ALA A 222 -11.73 4.27 20.48
N ILE A 223 -10.58 4.65 19.90
CA ILE A 223 -10.26 6.05 19.61
C ILE A 223 -11.25 6.65 18.60
N PRO A 224 -11.45 6.08 17.39
CA PRO A 224 -12.41 6.65 16.44
C PRO A 224 -13.85 6.55 16.93
N ALA A 225 -14.23 5.54 17.71
CA ALA A 225 -15.56 5.42 18.28
C ALA A 225 -15.84 6.54 19.31
N LEU A 226 -14.89 6.82 20.20
CA LEU A 226 -15.01 7.91 21.18
C LEU A 226 -15.10 9.27 20.49
N VAL A 227 -14.30 9.51 19.46
CA VAL A 227 -14.34 10.76 18.70
C VAL A 227 -15.64 10.88 17.92
N ALA A 228 -16.08 9.83 17.22
CA ALA A 228 -17.37 9.83 16.51
C ALA A 228 -18.56 10.07 17.46
N LEU A 229 -18.50 9.53 18.69
CA LEU A 229 -19.50 9.80 19.72
C LEU A 229 -19.44 11.25 20.20
N ALA A 230 -18.24 11.80 20.40
CA ALA A 230 -18.05 13.20 20.79
C ALA A 230 -18.59 14.17 19.72
N TRP A 231 -18.39 13.88 18.44
CA TRP A 231 -18.91 14.70 17.34
C TRP A 231 -20.44 14.70 17.21
N ARG A 232 -21.14 13.76 17.87
CA ARG A 232 -22.61 13.81 17.97
C ARG A 232 -23.10 14.90 18.92
N LEU A 233 -22.21 15.45 19.76
CA LEU A 233 -22.55 16.58 20.63
C LEU A 233 -22.64 17.85 19.79
N LYS A 234 -23.79 18.53 19.82
CA LYS A 234 -24.08 19.74 19.02
C LYS A 234 -23.08 20.90 19.24
N ILE A 235 -22.31 20.89 20.32
CA ILE A 235 -21.28 21.89 20.64
C ILE A 235 -19.99 21.67 19.85
N LEU A 236 -19.74 20.41 19.36
CA LEU A 236 -18.51 20.00 18.66
C LEU A 236 -18.79 19.88 17.15
N THR A 237 -19.13 21.01 16.52
CA THR A 237 -19.36 21.05 15.07
C THR A 237 -18.13 21.61 14.36
N ALA A 238 -17.53 20.81 13.47
CA ALA A 238 -16.41 21.28 12.66
C ALA A 238 -16.90 22.19 11.51
N GLU A 239 -16.17 23.27 11.26
CA GLU A 239 -16.39 24.11 10.09
C GLU A 239 -16.19 23.26 8.79
N PRO A 240 -17.02 23.42 7.74
CA PRO A 240 -16.99 22.55 6.55
C PRO A 240 -15.60 22.33 5.93
N ARG A 241 -14.80 23.39 5.85
CA ARG A 241 -13.44 23.30 5.30
C ARG A 241 -12.45 22.51 6.16
N LEU A 242 -12.75 22.31 7.45
CA LEU A 242 -11.88 21.59 8.40
C LEU A 242 -12.34 20.14 8.63
N GLN A 243 -13.48 19.74 8.09
CA GLN A 243 -14.04 18.40 8.32
C GLN A 243 -13.11 17.26 7.87
N ALA A 244 -12.37 17.46 6.78
CA ALA A 244 -11.39 16.49 6.31
C ALA A 244 -10.19 16.30 7.27
N LEU A 245 -9.90 17.28 8.13
CA LEU A 245 -8.79 17.19 9.11
C LEU A 245 -9.16 16.36 10.35
N GLY A 246 -10.44 16.13 10.61
CA GLY A 246 -10.88 15.31 11.74
C GLY A 246 -10.35 13.88 11.70
N PRO A 247 -10.59 13.11 10.63
CA PRO A 247 -10.01 11.78 10.48
C PRO A 247 -8.48 11.77 10.47
N LEU A 248 -7.84 12.78 9.88
CA LEU A 248 -6.39 12.93 9.94
C LEU A 248 -5.89 13.10 11.38
N ALA A 249 -6.57 13.92 12.18
CA ALA A 249 -6.22 14.11 13.60
C ALA A 249 -6.38 12.79 14.40
N ILE A 250 -7.44 12.01 14.11
CA ILE A 250 -7.61 10.66 14.69
C ILE A 250 -6.42 9.77 14.31
N ALA A 251 -6.02 9.76 13.04
CA ALA A 251 -4.91 8.95 12.55
C ALA A 251 -3.60 9.32 13.26
N ILE A 252 -3.28 10.62 13.38
CA ILE A 252 -2.07 11.10 14.05
C ILE A 252 -2.08 10.72 15.54
N ALA A 253 -3.20 10.96 16.24
CA ALA A 253 -3.35 10.62 17.67
C ALA A 253 -3.22 9.11 17.89
N LEU A 254 -3.81 8.30 17.02
CA LEU A 254 -3.73 6.84 17.05
C LEU A 254 -2.29 6.35 16.85
N PHE A 255 -1.59 6.89 15.84
CA PHE A 255 -0.19 6.56 15.58
C PHE A 255 0.68 6.81 16.81
N ALA A 256 0.57 7.99 17.41
CA ALA A 256 1.29 8.34 18.63
C ALA A 256 0.93 7.43 19.82
N THR A 257 -0.36 7.14 20.00
CA THR A 257 -0.83 6.25 21.08
C THR A 257 -0.26 4.84 20.93
N CYS A 258 -0.26 4.30 19.71
CA CYS A 258 0.31 2.97 19.44
C CYS A 258 1.81 2.91 19.78
N HIS A 259 2.58 3.93 19.42
CA HIS A 259 4.01 4.01 19.75
C HIS A 259 4.27 4.12 21.27
N LEU A 260 3.44 4.89 21.98
CA LEU A 260 3.55 5.03 23.44
C LEU A 260 3.18 3.76 24.21
N THR A 261 2.30 2.94 23.66
CA THR A 261 1.73 1.75 24.34
C THR A 261 2.25 0.44 23.80
N HIS A 262 3.15 0.47 22.83
CA HIS A 262 3.63 -0.70 22.08
C HIS A 262 2.50 -1.50 21.41
N ALA A 263 1.38 -0.85 21.07
CA ALA A 263 0.33 -1.45 20.27
C ALA A 263 0.76 -1.52 18.78
N ASN A 264 0.24 -2.48 18.04
CA ASN A 264 0.54 -2.55 16.61
C ASN A 264 -0.13 -1.39 15.85
N PRO A 265 0.64 -0.43 15.29
CA PRO A 265 0.08 0.77 14.66
C PRO A 265 -0.64 0.46 13.35
N TYR A 266 -0.21 -0.55 12.62
CA TYR A 266 -0.74 -0.86 11.30
C TYR A 266 -2.11 -1.52 11.38
N LEU A 267 -2.27 -2.50 12.29
CA LEU A 267 -3.58 -3.09 12.56
C LEU A 267 -4.54 -2.04 13.13
N ALA A 268 -4.04 -1.20 14.04
CA ALA A 268 -4.82 -0.10 14.59
C ALA A 268 -5.31 0.86 13.50
N ALA A 269 -4.46 1.25 12.54
CA ALA A 269 -4.80 2.11 11.43
C ALA A 269 -5.94 1.54 10.57
N PHE A 270 -5.80 0.28 10.13
CA PHE A 270 -6.82 -0.39 9.32
C PHE A 270 -8.17 -0.49 10.04
N ILE A 271 -8.14 -0.93 11.30
CA ILE A 271 -9.36 -1.04 12.12
C ILE A 271 -9.98 0.33 12.40
N ALA A 272 -9.15 1.37 12.63
CA ALA A 272 -9.65 2.72 12.88
C ALA A 272 -10.32 3.33 11.65
N GLY A 273 -9.74 3.15 10.47
CA GLY A 273 -10.37 3.55 9.22
C GLY A 273 -11.74 2.89 9.04
N SER A 274 -11.82 1.57 9.23
CA SER A 274 -13.07 0.79 9.12
C SER A 274 -14.11 1.18 10.17
N THR A 275 -13.66 1.44 11.41
CA THR A 275 -14.54 1.86 12.50
C THR A 275 -15.13 3.24 12.21
N LEU A 276 -14.29 4.19 11.80
CA LEU A 276 -14.73 5.55 11.46
C LEU A 276 -15.75 5.52 10.32
N ALA A 277 -15.43 4.85 9.22
CA ALA A 277 -16.34 4.74 8.06
C ALA A 277 -17.65 3.99 8.37
N THR A 278 -17.66 3.16 9.40
CA THR A 278 -18.87 2.46 9.87
C THR A 278 -19.73 3.35 10.76
N LEU A 279 -19.12 4.15 11.65
CA LEU A 279 -19.82 4.97 12.64
C LEU A 279 -20.18 6.36 12.13
N ASP A 280 -19.31 6.96 11.30
CA ASP A 280 -19.50 8.31 10.72
C ASP A 280 -19.08 8.33 9.24
N ARG A 281 -20.03 7.96 8.39
CA ARG A 281 -19.84 7.97 6.92
C ARG A 281 -19.53 9.36 6.36
N THR A 282 -20.07 10.40 7.00
CA THR A 282 -19.90 11.78 6.55
C THR A 282 -18.45 12.22 6.74
N ALA A 283 -17.89 11.98 7.92
CA ALA A 283 -16.48 12.27 8.20
C ALA A 283 -15.53 11.48 7.28
N ALA A 284 -15.81 10.19 7.07
CA ALA A 284 -15.04 9.36 6.16
C ALA A 284 -15.07 9.89 4.71
N HIS A 285 -16.25 10.28 4.22
CA HIS A 285 -16.41 10.81 2.85
C HIS A 285 -15.70 12.16 2.66
N HIS A 286 -15.73 13.06 3.65
CA HIS A 286 -14.99 14.31 3.56
C HIS A 286 -13.47 14.11 3.56
N PHE A 287 -12.97 13.06 4.19
CA PHE A 287 -11.55 12.74 4.24
C PHE A 287 -11.06 11.99 2.97
N GLU A 288 -11.93 11.26 2.29
CA GLU A 288 -11.56 10.37 1.17
C GLU A 288 -10.62 11.06 0.15
N PRO A 289 -10.90 12.28 -0.37
CA PRO A 289 -10.01 12.92 -1.34
C PRO A 289 -8.62 13.26 -0.75
N LEU A 290 -8.56 13.70 0.51
CA LEU A 290 -7.32 14.00 1.19
C LEU A 290 -6.54 12.71 1.51
N GLY A 291 -7.23 11.69 2.01
CA GLY A 291 -6.66 10.39 2.34
C GLY A 291 -6.06 9.71 1.11
N ASP A 292 -6.74 9.74 -0.02
CA ASP A 292 -6.25 9.18 -1.28
C ASP A 292 -4.97 9.89 -1.74
N LEU A 293 -4.93 11.22 -1.73
CA LEU A 293 -3.73 11.98 -2.09
C LEU A 293 -2.55 11.68 -1.14
N LEU A 294 -2.79 11.63 0.18
CA LEU A 294 -1.75 11.29 1.16
C LEU A 294 -1.24 9.86 0.96
N SER A 295 -2.14 8.92 0.72
CA SER A 295 -1.81 7.53 0.44
C SER A 295 -0.98 7.40 -0.84
N GLU A 296 -1.36 8.07 -1.93
CA GLU A 296 -0.61 8.06 -3.18
C GLU A 296 0.79 8.68 -3.02
N LEU A 297 0.90 9.86 -2.39
CA LEU A 297 2.19 10.52 -2.17
C LEU A 297 3.14 9.67 -1.34
N THR A 298 2.65 9.05 -0.26
CA THR A 298 3.47 8.18 0.59
C THR A 298 3.86 6.89 -0.12
N LYS A 299 2.95 6.28 -0.90
CA LYS A 299 3.25 5.13 -1.77
C LYS A 299 4.36 5.46 -2.77
N PHE A 300 4.27 6.60 -3.45
CA PHE A 300 5.27 7.01 -4.43
C PHE A 300 6.64 7.25 -3.79
N GLY A 301 6.67 7.90 -2.62
CA GLY A 301 7.91 8.08 -1.85
C GLY A 301 8.56 6.75 -1.47
N ALA A 302 7.76 5.83 -0.97
CA ALA A 302 8.25 4.50 -0.62
C ALA A 302 8.69 3.68 -1.83
N LEU A 303 8.01 3.78 -2.99
CA LEU A 303 8.44 3.13 -4.24
C LEU A 303 9.75 3.71 -4.78
N LEU A 304 9.97 5.02 -4.65
CA LEU A 304 11.24 5.65 -5.00
C LEU A 304 12.39 5.12 -4.15
N VAL A 305 12.19 5.07 -2.83
CA VAL A 305 13.18 4.52 -1.88
C VAL A 305 13.42 3.03 -2.14
N PHE A 306 12.35 2.26 -2.33
CA PHE A 306 12.46 0.84 -2.63
C PHE A 306 13.20 0.59 -3.95
N GLY A 307 12.91 1.37 -4.99
CA GLY A 307 13.65 1.32 -6.25
C GLY A 307 15.15 1.53 -6.04
N ALA A 308 15.53 2.51 -5.20
CA ALA A 308 16.92 2.81 -4.92
C ALA A 308 17.65 1.68 -4.17
N LEU A 309 16.92 0.80 -3.49
CA LEU A 309 17.47 -0.39 -2.81
C LEU A 309 17.67 -1.59 -3.76
N ILE A 310 17.11 -1.55 -4.97
CA ILE A 310 17.28 -2.61 -5.97
C ILE A 310 18.61 -2.39 -6.69
N THR A 311 19.55 -3.32 -6.50
CA THR A 311 20.86 -3.28 -7.17
C THR A 311 21.08 -4.50 -8.05
N PRO A 312 21.86 -4.40 -9.13
CA PRO A 312 22.21 -5.56 -9.95
C PRO A 312 22.91 -6.66 -9.15
N GLU A 313 23.69 -6.28 -8.13
CA GLU A 313 24.36 -7.22 -7.25
C GLU A 313 23.36 -8.09 -6.50
N ARG A 314 22.33 -7.51 -5.86
CA ARG A 314 21.26 -8.24 -5.17
C ARG A 314 20.50 -9.18 -6.11
N ILE A 315 20.23 -8.72 -7.32
CA ILE A 315 19.54 -9.54 -8.34
C ILE A 315 20.43 -10.72 -8.78
N SER A 316 21.74 -10.52 -8.89
CA SER A 316 22.68 -11.56 -9.34
C SER A 316 22.84 -12.72 -8.35
N HIS A 317 22.53 -12.51 -7.08
CA HIS A 317 22.55 -13.56 -6.05
C HIS A 317 21.34 -14.50 -6.10
N LEU A 318 20.29 -14.13 -6.80
CA LEU A 318 19.07 -14.93 -6.90
C LEU A 318 19.28 -16.18 -7.74
N SER A 319 18.94 -17.33 -7.19
CA SER A 319 18.98 -18.63 -7.85
C SER A 319 17.87 -18.80 -8.89
N LEU A 320 17.99 -19.81 -9.75
CA LEU A 320 16.89 -20.20 -10.66
C LEU A 320 15.62 -20.58 -9.89
N GLY A 321 15.74 -21.12 -8.68
CA GLY A 321 14.61 -21.43 -7.79
C GLY A 321 13.86 -20.16 -7.37
N ASP A 322 14.58 -19.08 -7.04
CA ASP A 322 14.00 -17.80 -6.67
C ASP A 322 13.23 -17.16 -7.84
N TRP A 323 13.82 -17.18 -9.03
CA TRP A 323 13.14 -16.72 -10.24
C TRP A 323 11.89 -17.55 -10.56
N ALA A 324 11.96 -18.88 -10.35
CA ALA A 324 10.79 -19.74 -10.52
C ALA A 324 9.68 -19.39 -9.51
N VAL A 325 10.01 -19.12 -8.25
CA VAL A 325 9.04 -18.64 -7.23
C VAL A 325 8.37 -17.36 -7.68
N ALA A 326 9.14 -16.36 -8.12
CA ALA A 326 8.62 -15.08 -8.58
C ALA A 326 7.65 -15.24 -9.76
N VAL A 327 8.05 -15.98 -10.77
CA VAL A 327 7.24 -16.24 -11.96
C VAL A 327 5.98 -17.06 -11.63
N LEU A 328 6.10 -18.10 -10.82
CA LEU A 328 4.96 -18.94 -10.40
C LEU A 328 3.97 -18.14 -9.55
N ALA A 329 4.44 -17.27 -8.65
CA ALA A 329 3.59 -16.42 -7.83
C ALA A 329 2.68 -15.54 -8.69
N ILE A 330 3.21 -14.95 -9.76
CA ILE A 330 2.50 -14.01 -10.63
C ILE A 330 1.64 -14.74 -11.67
N LEU A 331 2.22 -15.69 -12.42
CA LEU A 331 1.58 -16.27 -13.60
C LEU A 331 0.66 -17.45 -13.30
N LEU A 332 0.91 -18.18 -12.22
CA LEU A 332 0.19 -19.43 -11.94
C LEU A 332 -0.59 -19.37 -10.63
N ILE A 333 0.10 -19.10 -9.53
CA ILE A 333 -0.50 -19.28 -8.19
C ILE A 333 -1.64 -18.31 -7.99
N ARG A 334 -1.40 -17.01 -8.15
CA ARG A 334 -2.43 -15.97 -7.96
C ARG A 334 -3.61 -16.16 -8.93
N PRO A 335 -3.41 -16.34 -10.25
CA PRO A 335 -4.51 -16.61 -11.15
C PRO A 335 -5.29 -17.90 -10.81
N ALA A 336 -4.61 -18.98 -10.49
CA ALA A 336 -5.25 -20.26 -10.19
C ALA A 336 -6.09 -20.19 -8.92
N THR A 337 -5.56 -19.61 -7.84
CA THR A 337 -6.27 -19.48 -6.55
C THR A 337 -7.49 -18.58 -6.66
N MET A 338 -7.40 -17.49 -7.43
CA MET A 338 -8.55 -16.63 -7.71
C MET A 338 -9.60 -17.35 -8.56
N LEU A 339 -9.22 -18.05 -9.64
CA LEU A 339 -10.14 -18.84 -10.43
C LEU A 339 -10.84 -19.91 -9.58
N LEU A 340 -10.10 -20.60 -8.71
CA LEU A 340 -10.66 -21.60 -7.80
C LEU A 340 -11.65 -20.95 -6.82
N SER A 341 -11.32 -19.82 -6.24
CA SER A 341 -12.18 -19.11 -5.29
C SER A 341 -13.47 -18.59 -5.93
N LEU A 342 -13.40 -18.19 -7.21
CA LEU A 342 -14.54 -17.69 -7.97
C LEU A 342 -15.33 -18.78 -8.73
N LEU A 343 -14.98 -20.06 -8.54
CA LEU A 343 -15.79 -21.16 -9.09
C LEU A 343 -17.22 -21.10 -8.58
N ARG A 344 -18.18 -21.41 -9.46
CA ARG A 344 -19.63 -21.41 -9.15
C ARG A 344 -20.16 -20.04 -8.69
N THR A 345 -19.48 -18.94 -9.03
CA THR A 345 -20.01 -17.58 -8.85
C THR A 345 -20.75 -17.12 -10.12
N PRO A 346 -21.66 -16.12 -10.02
CA PRO A 346 -22.41 -15.62 -11.18
C PRO A 346 -21.57 -14.75 -12.13
N LEU A 347 -20.24 -14.68 -11.96
CA LEU A 347 -19.36 -13.92 -12.85
C LEU A 347 -19.19 -14.64 -14.20
N PRO A 348 -19.35 -13.93 -15.33
CA PRO A 348 -19.00 -14.45 -16.65
C PRO A 348 -17.56 -14.91 -16.72
N LYS A 349 -17.26 -15.86 -17.59
CA LYS A 349 -15.90 -16.40 -17.75
C LYS A 349 -14.86 -15.30 -18.02
N ARG A 350 -15.18 -14.33 -18.90
CA ARG A 350 -14.28 -13.20 -19.22
C ARG A 350 -13.94 -12.36 -18.00
N GLU A 351 -14.93 -11.98 -17.19
CA GLU A 351 -14.72 -11.20 -15.99
C GLU A 351 -13.97 -12.00 -14.91
N ARG A 352 -14.24 -13.31 -14.81
CA ARG A 352 -13.54 -14.20 -13.90
C ARG A 352 -12.05 -14.35 -14.27
N SER A 353 -11.75 -14.49 -15.57
CA SER A 353 -10.37 -14.53 -16.04
C SER A 353 -9.66 -13.21 -15.82
N ALA A 354 -10.33 -12.08 -16.02
CA ALA A 354 -9.77 -10.78 -15.72
C ALA A 354 -9.51 -10.59 -14.22
N ALA A 355 -10.47 -10.94 -13.35
CA ALA A 355 -10.25 -10.89 -11.90
C ALA A 355 -9.10 -11.79 -11.45
N ALA A 356 -8.91 -12.94 -12.10
CA ALA A 356 -7.80 -13.84 -11.82
C ALA A 356 -6.46 -13.29 -12.29
N TRP A 357 -6.42 -12.61 -13.42
CA TRP A 357 -5.21 -12.00 -13.96
C TRP A 357 -4.81 -10.76 -13.17
N PHE A 358 -5.75 -9.83 -12.88
CA PHE A 358 -5.45 -8.59 -12.21
C PHE A 358 -5.26 -8.78 -10.71
N GLY A 359 -4.04 -8.91 -10.32
CA GLY A 359 -3.58 -8.97 -8.94
C GLY A 359 -2.11 -8.57 -8.84
N PRO A 360 -1.76 -7.34 -9.33
CA PRO A 360 -0.39 -6.86 -9.26
C PRO A 360 0.07 -6.78 -7.82
N LYS A 361 1.30 -7.18 -7.56
CA LYS A 361 1.94 -7.05 -6.25
C LYS A 361 2.32 -5.59 -6.05
N GLY A 362 2.01 -5.07 -4.87
CA GLY A 362 2.02 -3.65 -4.67
C GLY A 362 2.80 -3.18 -3.47
N PHE A 363 2.41 -2.00 -3.03
CA PHE A 363 3.06 -1.23 -2.00
C PHE A 363 3.14 -1.98 -0.65
N ALA A 364 2.07 -2.62 -0.19
CA ALA A 364 2.10 -3.34 1.09
C ALA A 364 3.16 -4.45 1.08
N SER A 365 3.30 -5.18 -0.03
CA SER A 365 4.36 -6.20 -0.18
C SER A 365 5.76 -5.59 -0.07
N VAL A 366 5.97 -4.37 -0.59
CA VAL A 366 7.25 -3.62 -0.44
C VAL A 366 7.55 -3.40 1.04
N VAL A 367 6.59 -2.84 1.78
CA VAL A 367 6.81 -2.51 3.19
C VAL A 367 6.93 -3.76 4.05
N TYR A 368 6.16 -4.80 3.77
CA TYR A 368 6.29 -6.08 4.48
C TYR A 368 7.64 -6.76 4.21
N GLY A 369 8.19 -6.62 2.99
CA GLY A 369 9.55 -7.05 2.66
C GLY A 369 10.61 -6.27 3.46
N LEU A 370 10.44 -4.95 3.59
CA LEU A 370 11.30 -4.11 4.43
C LEU A 370 11.19 -4.48 5.91
N LEU A 371 9.97 -4.76 6.42
CA LEU A 371 9.79 -5.24 7.80
C LEU A 371 10.52 -6.57 8.05
N ALA A 372 10.49 -7.50 7.09
CA ALA A 372 11.22 -8.76 7.18
C ALA A 372 12.74 -8.54 7.23
N LEU A 373 13.25 -7.63 6.41
CA LEU A 373 14.66 -7.25 6.39
C LEU A 373 15.10 -6.60 7.71
N GLN A 374 14.30 -5.62 8.18
CA GLN A 374 14.58 -4.88 9.44
C GLN A 374 14.46 -5.75 10.70
N ALA A 375 13.65 -6.80 10.63
CA ALA A 375 13.44 -7.72 11.73
C ALA A 375 14.69 -8.58 12.06
N GLY A 376 15.71 -8.60 11.17
CA GLY A 376 16.95 -9.33 11.38
C GLY A 376 16.77 -10.86 11.38
N ILE A 377 15.76 -11.40 10.68
CA ILE A 377 15.63 -12.86 10.52
C ILE A 377 16.78 -13.41 9.67
N PRO A 378 17.20 -14.67 9.87
CA PRO A 378 18.37 -15.23 9.16
C PRO A 378 18.30 -15.12 7.65
N ALA A 379 17.11 -15.29 7.04
CA ALA A 379 16.88 -15.18 5.60
C ALA A 379 16.27 -13.82 5.18
N GLY A 380 16.37 -12.77 6.02
CA GLY A 380 15.68 -11.48 5.78
C GLY A 380 16.10 -10.80 4.49
N GLU A 381 17.39 -10.82 4.15
CA GLU A 381 17.90 -10.27 2.88
C GLU A 381 17.38 -11.07 1.68
N HIS A 382 17.44 -12.40 1.76
CA HIS A 382 16.93 -13.27 0.71
C HIS A 382 15.42 -13.08 0.46
N VAL A 383 14.63 -12.99 1.54
CA VAL A 383 13.19 -12.68 1.45
C VAL A 383 12.98 -11.32 0.77
N PHE A 384 13.73 -10.29 1.19
CA PHE A 384 13.61 -8.96 0.61
C PHE A 384 13.96 -8.94 -0.88
N ASP A 385 15.05 -9.58 -1.29
CA ASP A 385 15.48 -9.63 -2.69
C ASP A 385 14.47 -10.37 -3.57
N LEU A 386 13.90 -11.47 -3.07
CA LEU A 386 12.85 -12.22 -3.76
C LEU A 386 11.55 -11.42 -3.88
N VAL A 387 11.18 -10.70 -2.82
CA VAL A 387 10.04 -9.77 -2.85
C VAL A 387 10.28 -8.66 -3.86
N ALA A 388 11.48 -8.06 -3.86
CA ALA A 388 11.85 -6.97 -4.76
C ALA A 388 11.72 -7.37 -6.23
N VAL A 389 12.30 -8.50 -6.61
CA VAL A 389 12.21 -9.02 -7.97
C VAL A 389 10.78 -9.38 -8.36
N THR A 390 10.02 -10.03 -7.45
CA THR A 390 8.63 -10.40 -7.71
C THR A 390 7.76 -9.16 -7.96
N ILE A 391 7.93 -8.10 -7.15
CA ILE A 391 7.19 -6.85 -7.32
C ILE A 391 7.58 -6.17 -8.63
N ALA A 392 8.86 -6.04 -8.93
CA ALA A 392 9.33 -5.41 -10.17
C ALA A 392 8.75 -6.12 -11.41
N LEU A 393 8.83 -7.45 -11.45
CA LEU A 393 8.23 -8.26 -12.52
C LEU A 393 6.71 -8.08 -12.59
N SER A 394 6.04 -8.07 -11.43
CA SER A 394 4.60 -7.91 -11.35
C SER A 394 4.15 -6.55 -11.89
N ILE A 395 4.84 -5.47 -11.53
CA ILE A 395 4.53 -4.11 -12.01
C ILE A 395 4.69 -4.05 -13.52
N VAL A 396 5.82 -4.50 -14.06
CA VAL A 396 6.10 -4.49 -15.51
C VAL A 396 5.04 -5.29 -16.28
N LEU A 397 4.73 -6.50 -15.80
CA LEU A 397 3.81 -7.39 -16.48
C LEU A 397 2.37 -6.89 -16.48
N HIS A 398 1.87 -6.47 -15.32
CA HIS A 398 0.48 -6.01 -15.21
C HIS A 398 0.29 -4.64 -15.87
N SER A 399 1.23 -3.69 -15.70
CA SER A 399 1.17 -2.41 -16.41
C SER A 399 1.21 -2.57 -17.93
N SER A 400 1.91 -3.59 -18.44
CA SER A 400 1.97 -3.88 -19.89
C SER A 400 0.67 -4.48 -20.44
N THR A 401 -0.12 -5.16 -19.61
CA THR A 401 -1.31 -5.92 -20.02
C THR A 401 -2.63 -5.24 -19.64
N ASP A 402 -2.62 -4.21 -18.80
CA ASP A 402 -3.83 -3.61 -18.25
C ASP A 402 -4.68 -2.94 -19.35
N VAL A 403 -4.11 -2.13 -20.23
CA VAL A 403 -4.82 -1.49 -21.35
C VAL A 403 -5.38 -2.49 -22.37
N PRO A 404 -4.62 -3.49 -22.87
CA PRO A 404 -5.14 -4.53 -23.74
C PRO A 404 -6.33 -5.29 -23.14
N VAL A 405 -6.23 -5.69 -21.87
CA VAL A 405 -7.30 -6.46 -21.21
C VAL A 405 -8.52 -5.60 -20.93
N ALA A 406 -8.34 -4.33 -20.51
CA ALA A 406 -9.43 -3.39 -20.34
C ALA A 406 -10.22 -3.22 -21.65
N LYS A 407 -9.52 -3.10 -22.80
CA LYS A 407 -10.17 -3.04 -24.12
C LYS A 407 -10.97 -4.31 -24.45
N ALA A 408 -10.47 -5.48 -24.08
CA ALA A 408 -11.17 -6.75 -24.31
C ALA A 408 -12.41 -6.93 -23.43
N LEU A 409 -12.51 -6.18 -22.32
CA LEU A 409 -13.63 -6.23 -21.37
C LEU A 409 -14.70 -5.17 -21.61
N ARG A 410 -14.50 -4.28 -22.60
CA ARG A 410 -15.47 -3.20 -22.88
C ARG A 410 -16.87 -3.76 -23.03
N VAL A 411 -17.79 -3.15 -22.30
CA VAL A 411 -19.23 -3.34 -22.51
C VAL A 411 -19.62 -2.36 -23.61
N GLU A 412 -20.01 -2.89 -24.78
CA GLU A 412 -20.63 -2.03 -25.79
C GLU A 412 -21.89 -1.42 -25.17
N PRO A 413 -22.07 -0.07 -25.24
CA PRO A 413 -23.33 0.52 -24.81
C PRO A 413 -24.45 -0.12 -25.62
N PRO A 414 -25.62 -0.40 -25.00
CA PRO A 414 -26.73 -0.97 -25.73
C PRO A 414 -27.08 -0.06 -26.91
N ASP A 415 -27.15 -0.62 -28.12
CA ASP A 415 -27.43 0.05 -29.41
C ASP A 415 -28.75 0.82 -29.46
N ASN A 416 -29.52 0.91 -28.37
CA ASN A 416 -30.89 1.43 -28.29
C ASN A 416 -31.01 2.73 -27.47
N LEU A 417 -30.00 3.58 -27.39
CA LEU A 417 -30.29 4.97 -27.00
C LEU A 417 -30.64 5.77 -28.27
N PRO A 418 -31.90 6.29 -28.40
CA PRO A 418 -32.22 7.13 -29.54
C PRO A 418 -31.28 8.31 -29.59
N THR A 419 -30.74 8.56 -30.79
CA THR A 419 -29.77 9.62 -31.12
C THR A 419 -30.25 11.06 -30.82
N GLY A 420 -31.35 11.22 -30.11
CA GLY A 420 -32.03 12.49 -29.80
C GLY A 420 -31.66 13.13 -28.44
N ALA A 421 -30.99 12.41 -27.52
CA ALA A 421 -30.79 12.93 -26.16
C ALA A 421 -29.45 13.70 -25.96
N ARG A 422 -28.63 13.89 -27.02
CA ARG A 422 -27.33 14.55 -26.93
C ARG A 422 -27.32 16.03 -27.31
N LYS A 423 -28.47 16.70 -27.46
CA LYS A 423 -28.50 18.13 -27.76
C LYS A 423 -29.58 18.80 -26.92
N ASN A 424 -29.35 19.14 -25.69
CA ASN A 424 -30.06 20.21 -24.96
C ASN A 424 -29.57 20.46 -23.54
N ASP A 425 -28.27 20.53 -23.32
CA ASP A 425 -27.75 20.97 -22.00
C ASP A 425 -26.75 22.15 -22.08
N ASP A 426 -26.68 22.83 -23.23
CA ASP A 426 -25.93 24.08 -23.38
C ASP A 426 -26.92 25.26 -23.51
N ARG A 427 -27.74 25.52 -22.48
CA ARG A 427 -28.39 26.82 -22.30
C ARG A 427 -28.14 27.27 -20.87
N GLU A 428 -27.12 28.09 -20.69
CA GLU A 428 -26.99 28.98 -19.55
C GLU A 428 -28.25 29.86 -19.43
N PRO A 429 -28.81 30.03 -18.25
CA PRO A 429 -29.75 31.12 -18.01
C PRO A 429 -28.99 32.42 -17.77
N ALA A 430 -29.41 33.45 -18.43
CA ALA A 430 -28.99 34.86 -18.33
C ALA A 430 -29.28 35.45 -16.93
#